data_b38a1944e8422bae65fe255778937acc
#
_entry.id   b38a1944e8422bae65fe255778937acc
#
_cell.length_a   1.000
_cell.length_b   1.000
_cell.length_c   1.000
_cell.angle_alpha   90.00
_cell.angle_beta   90.00
_cell.angle_gamma   90.00
#
_symmetry.space_group_name_H-M   'P 1'
#
loop_
_entity.id
_entity.type
_entity.pdbx_description
1 polymer ?
#
loop_
_entity_poly.entity_id
_entity_poly.type
_entity_poly.pdbx_seq_one_letter_code
_entity_poly.pdbx_strand_id
1 'polypeptide(L)'
;MAVPVKRTYFLLSTLTGLFFLGNVTAHGGEPTDGLTNLQITLISIGLSGASYFVIPKLWNLESNTQRKIILSAVVYTGAVHVMLGLQDIIFMIGGIGIIGLGFAPLVLNFAKTNEGLFQIGLCINAAIMFVGYFVSNHDIHYLMEDYLGITTKLAEITILALVYKQRK
;
A
#
# COMPACT_ATOMS: atom_id res chain seq x y z
N MET A 1 2.73 -17.29 20.05
CA MET A 1 1.83 -18.07 19.19
C MET A 1 2.39 -18.04 17.79
N ALA A 2 2.88 -19.14 17.23
CA ALA A 2 3.46 -19.17 15.89
C ALA A 2 2.33 -19.09 14.86
N VAL A 3 2.45 -18.19 13.88
CA VAL A 3 1.52 -18.11 12.73
C VAL A 3 1.61 -19.45 11.99
N PRO A 4 0.51 -20.18 11.79
CA PRO A 4 0.58 -21.47 11.11
C PRO A 4 1.12 -21.26 9.68
N VAL A 5 2.16 -22.03 9.35
CA VAL A 5 2.94 -21.99 8.10
C VAL A 5 2.06 -21.94 6.84
N LYS A 6 0.90 -22.61 6.85
CA LYS A 6 -0.09 -22.60 5.76
C LYS A 6 -0.63 -21.20 5.41
N ARG A 7 -0.71 -20.27 6.39
CA ARG A 7 -1.20 -18.89 6.16
C ARG A 7 -0.17 -18.01 5.46
N THR A 8 1.11 -18.27 5.72
CA THR A 8 2.22 -17.54 5.09
C THR A 8 2.32 -17.87 3.60
N TYR A 9 2.14 -19.13 3.23
CA TYR A 9 2.16 -19.56 1.82
C TYR A 9 0.98 -18.99 1.00
N PHE A 10 -0.19 -18.84 1.61
CA PHE A 10 -1.34 -18.26 0.92
C PHE A 10 -1.10 -16.77 0.57
N LEU A 11 -0.51 -16.01 1.48
CA LEU A 11 -0.15 -14.61 1.21
C LEU A 11 0.96 -14.48 0.16
N LEU A 12 1.97 -15.36 0.23
CA LEU A 12 3.04 -15.40 -0.76
C LEU A 12 2.52 -15.78 -2.15
N SER A 13 1.65 -16.78 -2.26
CA SER A 13 1.09 -17.22 -3.54
C SER A 13 0.16 -16.19 -4.17
N THR A 14 -0.61 -15.45 -3.36
CA THR A 14 -1.46 -14.35 -3.85
C THR A 14 -0.61 -13.19 -4.36
N LEU A 15 0.46 -12.84 -3.65
CA LEU A 15 1.40 -11.81 -4.08
C LEU A 15 2.14 -12.24 -5.37
N THR A 16 2.60 -13.49 -5.45
CA THR A 16 3.31 -14.03 -6.63
C THR A 16 2.38 -14.14 -7.84
N GLY A 17 1.12 -14.54 -7.67
CA GLY A 17 0.13 -14.62 -8.75
C GLY A 17 -0.15 -13.26 -9.41
N LEU A 18 -0.06 -12.17 -8.65
CA LEU A 18 -0.28 -10.80 -9.16
C LEU A 18 0.88 -10.28 -10.01
N PHE A 19 2.12 -10.73 -9.75
CA PHE A 19 3.28 -10.42 -10.60
C PHE A 19 3.17 -11.05 -12.01
N PHE A 20 2.46 -12.16 -12.15
CA PHE A 20 2.25 -12.81 -13.46
C PHE A 20 1.11 -12.22 -14.29
N LEU A 21 0.23 -11.40 -13.72
CA LEU A 21 -0.84 -10.71 -14.47
C LEU A 21 -0.34 -9.53 -15.30
N GLY A 22 0.91 -9.11 -15.13
CA GLY A 22 1.52 -7.96 -15.83
C GLY A 22 1.76 -8.15 -17.34
N ASN A 23 1.53 -9.35 -17.89
CA ASN A 23 1.77 -9.64 -19.32
C ASN A 23 0.50 -9.64 -20.20
N VAL A 24 -0.61 -9.10 -19.72
CA VAL A 24 -1.80 -8.92 -20.58
C VAL A 24 -1.65 -7.61 -21.35
N THR A 25 -1.00 -7.67 -22.49
CA THR A 25 -0.94 -6.57 -23.46
C THR A 25 -2.34 -6.30 -24.01
N ALA A 26 -2.95 -5.19 -23.62
CA ALA A 26 -4.09 -4.66 -24.34
C ALA A 26 -3.62 -4.16 -25.71
N HIS A 27 -4.17 -4.72 -26.78
CA HIS A 27 -3.90 -4.33 -28.16
C HIS A 27 -4.26 -2.86 -28.36
N GLY A 28 -3.32 -2.01 -28.83
CA GLY A 28 -3.62 -0.71 -29.43
C GLY A 28 -2.81 0.51 -28.96
N GLY A 29 -1.74 0.36 -28.19
CA GLY A 29 -0.81 1.46 -27.89
C GLY A 29 0.64 1.05 -28.13
N GLU A 30 1.53 2.03 -28.36
CA GLU A 30 2.97 1.77 -28.40
C GLU A 30 3.36 0.98 -27.14
N PRO A 31 4.30 0.03 -27.23
CA PRO A 31 4.72 -0.77 -26.09
C PRO A 31 5.34 0.15 -25.04
N THR A 32 4.54 0.59 -24.08
CA THR A 32 5.06 1.22 -22.88
C THR A 32 5.60 0.09 -22.01
N ASP A 33 6.86 0.16 -21.66
CA ASP A 33 7.57 -0.87 -20.86
C ASP A 33 7.03 -1.00 -19.40
N GLY A 34 5.75 -0.71 -19.16
CA GLY A 34 5.15 -0.73 -17.82
C GLY A 34 3.62 -0.85 -17.81
N LEU A 35 3.06 -0.95 -16.60
CA LEU A 35 1.63 -0.96 -16.36
C LEU A 35 1.04 0.43 -16.59
N THR A 36 -0.15 0.51 -17.20
CA THR A 36 -0.88 1.78 -17.32
C THR A 36 -1.42 2.23 -15.96
N ASN A 37 -1.67 3.54 -15.79
CA ASN A 37 -2.25 4.09 -14.56
C ASN A 37 -3.58 3.43 -14.19
N LEU A 38 -4.39 3.05 -15.19
CA LEU A 38 -5.65 2.34 -14.98
C LEU A 38 -5.42 0.93 -14.41
N GLN A 39 -4.46 0.18 -14.97
CA GLN A 39 -4.10 -1.15 -14.47
C GLN A 39 -3.58 -1.09 -13.05
N ILE A 40 -2.66 -0.15 -12.75
CA ILE A 40 -2.14 0.07 -11.40
C ILE A 40 -3.28 0.36 -10.43
N THR A 41 -4.20 1.27 -10.79
CA THR A 41 -5.35 1.62 -9.95
C THR A 41 -6.24 0.43 -9.67
N LEU A 42 -6.65 -0.31 -10.70
CA LEU A 42 -7.56 -1.46 -10.57
C LEU A 42 -6.93 -2.58 -9.73
N ILE A 43 -5.67 -2.90 -9.95
CA ILE A 43 -4.93 -3.89 -9.17
C ILE A 43 -4.85 -3.46 -7.70
N SER A 44 -4.49 -2.19 -7.44
CA SER A 44 -4.35 -1.66 -6.09
C SER A 44 -5.69 -1.62 -5.34
N ILE A 45 -6.79 -1.24 -6.00
CA ILE A 45 -8.14 -1.30 -5.43
C ILE A 45 -8.51 -2.74 -5.09
N GLY A 46 -8.27 -3.68 -6.00
CA GLY A 46 -8.55 -5.11 -5.78
C GLY A 46 -7.78 -5.66 -4.58
N LEU A 47 -6.48 -5.36 -4.48
CA LEU A 47 -5.63 -5.76 -3.35
C LEU A 47 -6.08 -5.13 -2.03
N SER A 48 -6.37 -3.85 -2.05
CA SER A 48 -6.85 -3.10 -0.90
C SER A 48 -8.19 -3.64 -0.39
N GLY A 49 -9.14 -3.87 -1.31
CA GLY A 49 -10.43 -4.47 -0.98
C GLY A 49 -10.30 -5.88 -0.41
N ALA A 50 -9.50 -6.75 -1.05
CA ALA A 50 -9.22 -8.08 -0.55
C ALA A 50 -8.57 -8.04 0.84
N SER A 51 -7.62 -7.13 1.06
CA SER A 51 -6.95 -6.95 2.35
C SER A 51 -7.90 -6.56 3.47
N TYR A 52 -8.88 -5.71 3.19
CA TYR A 52 -9.90 -5.28 4.16
C TYR A 52 -10.72 -6.45 4.73
N PHE A 53 -11.00 -7.47 3.91
CA PHE A 53 -11.77 -8.64 4.34
C PHE A 53 -10.90 -9.79 4.84
N VAL A 54 -9.73 -10.01 4.25
CA VAL A 54 -8.86 -11.16 4.53
C VAL A 54 -7.97 -10.94 5.75
N ILE A 55 -7.31 -9.78 5.85
CA ILE A 55 -6.36 -9.49 6.93
C ILE A 55 -7.01 -9.61 8.32
N PRO A 56 -8.21 -9.04 8.58
CA PRO A 56 -8.83 -9.15 9.88
C PRO A 56 -9.09 -10.57 10.34
N LYS A 57 -9.46 -11.45 9.40
CA LYS A 57 -9.69 -12.87 9.68
C LYS A 57 -8.40 -13.62 10.02
N LEU A 58 -7.29 -13.25 9.37
CA LEU A 58 -5.99 -13.89 9.59
C LEU A 58 -5.38 -13.52 10.96
N TRP A 59 -5.58 -12.28 11.41
CA TRP A 59 -4.97 -11.73 12.64
C TRP A 59 -5.96 -11.38 13.76
N ASN A 60 -7.22 -11.85 13.66
CA ASN A 60 -8.28 -11.60 14.65
C ASN A 60 -8.51 -10.11 14.94
N LEU A 61 -8.51 -9.27 13.87
CA LEU A 61 -8.71 -7.83 13.96
C LEU A 61 -10.15 -7.41 13.65
N GLU A 62 -11.10 -8.33 13.69
CA GLU A 62 -12.48 -8.09 13.22
C GLU A 62 -13.20 -6.97 13.96
N SER A 63 -12.90 -6.77 15.25
CA SER A 63 -13.49 -5.71 16.07
C SER A 63 -12.90 -4.31 15.83
N ASN A 64 -11.72 -4.19 15.20
CA ASN A 64 -11.03 -2.90 15.05
C ASN A 64 -11.14 -2.37 13.60
N THR A 65 -12.24 -1.66 13.31
CA THR A 65 -12.50 -1.07 12.00
C THR A 65 -11.41 -0.07 11.57
N GLN A 66 -10.88 0.73 12.48
CA GLN A 66 -9.84 1.70 12.14
C GLN A 66 -8.58 0.99 11.63
N ARG A 67 -8.15 -0.08 12.31
CA ARG A 67 -6.98 -0.85 11.91
C ARG A 67 -7.18 -1.54 10.56
N LYS A 68 -8.38 -2.03 10.26
CA LYS A 68 -8.72 -2.58 8.93
C LYS A 68 -8.53 -1.53 7.84
N ILE A 69 -9.06 -0.33 8.05
CA ILE A 69 -8.95 0.77 7.07
C ILE A 69 -7.50 1.19 6.89
N ILE A 70 -6.71 1.33 7.98
CA ILE A 70 -5.29 1.65 7.89
C ILE A 70 -4.55 0.61 7.05
N LEU A 71 -4.71 -0.68 7.35
CA LEU A 71 -4.03 -1.76 6.63
C LEU A 71 -4.45 -1.83 5.16
N SER A 72 -5.73 -1.60 4.88
CA SER A 72 -6.24 -1.51 3.51
C SER A 72 -5.63 -0.33 2.74
N ALA A 73 -5.54 0.85 3.36
CA ALA A 73 -4.90 2.02 2.78
C ALA A 73 -3.40 1.81 2.59
N VAL A 74 -2.72 1.14 3.53
CA VAL A 74 -1.30 0.73 3.42
C VAL A 74 -1.09 -0.18 2.23
N VAL A 75 -1.97 -1.17 2.02
CA VAL A 75 -1.88 -2.07 0.86
C VAL A 75 -2.12 -1.30 -0.44
N TYR A 76 -3.10 -0.40 -0.46
CA TYR A 76 -3.38 0.42 -1.64
C TYR A 76 -2.17 1.25 -2.05
N THR A 77 -1.72 2.15 -1.16
CA THR A 77 -0.62 3.07 -1.49
C THR A 77 0.70 2.31 -1.70
N GLY A 78 0.95 1.27 -0.92
CA GLY A 78 2.13 0.42 -1.08
C GLY A 78 2.16 -0.30 -2.44
N ALA A 79 1.04 -0.86 -2.88
CA ALA A 79 0.92 -1.52 -4.19
C ALA A 79 1.14 -0.52 -5.34
N VAL A 80 0.52 0.67 -5.28
CA VAL A 80 0.74 1.73 -6.28
C VAL A 80 2.23 2.07 -6.38
N HIS A 81 2.88 2.34 -5.25
CA HIS A 81 4.30 2.74 -5.25
C HIS A 81 5.24 1.62 -5.69
N VAL A 82 4.96 0.36 -5.32
CA VAL A 82 5.75 -0.79 -5.79
C VAL A 82 5.62 -0.95 -7.30
N MET A 83 4.41 -0.80 -7.87
CA MET A 83 4.21 -0.93 -9.32
C MET A 83 4.82 0.24 -10.10
N LEU A 84 4.72 1.48 -9.61
CA LEU A 84 5.44 2.63 -10.16
C LEU A 84 6.96 2.47 -9.99
N GLY A 85 7.39 1.84 -8.92
CA GLY A 85 8.78 1.57 -8.59
C GLY A 85 9.49 0.57 -9.51
N LEU A 86 8.76 -0.13 -10.39
CA LEU A 86 9.38 -0.95 -11.44
C LEU A 86 10.22 -0.11 -12.40
N GLN A 87 9.92 1.19 -12.50
CA GLN A 87 10.67 2.15 -13.30
C GLN A 87 11.52 3.12 -12.46
N ASP A 88 11.22 3.26 -11.17
CA ASP A 88 11.93 4.16 -10.24
C ASP A 88 12.08 3.53 -8.86
N ILE A 89 13.31 3.22 -8.49
CA ILE A 89 13.68 2.57 -7.23
C ILE A 89 13.23 3.33 -5.98
N ILE A 90 13.09 4.66 -6.05
CA ILE A 90 12.66 5.49 -4.92
C ILE A 90 11.21 5.17 -4.57
N PHE A 91 10.32 5.06 -5.58
CA PHE A 91 8.95 4.62 -5.37
C PHE A 91 8.86 3.22 -4.80
N MET A 92 9.70 2.30 -5.30
CA MET A 92 9.74 0.92 -4.81
C MET A 92 10.10 0.86 -3.32
N ILE A 93 11.13 1.59 -2.90
CA ILE A 93 11.56 1.65 -1.49
C ILE A 93 10.44 2.23 -0.63
N GLY A 94 9.79 3.32 -1.07
CA GLY A 94 8.65 3.91 -0.38
C GLY A 94 7.48 2.93 -0.21
N GLY A 95 7.13 2.21 -1.29
CA GLY A 95 6.05 1.23 -1.30
C GLY A 95 6.34 0.02 -0.40
N ILE A 96 7.54 -0.55 -0.47
CA ILE A 96 7.96 -1.65 0.42
C ILE A 96 8.03 -1.16 1.87
N GLY A 97 8.53 0.05 2.09
CA GLY A 97 8.64 0.66 3.41
C GLY A 97 7.27 0.81 4.09
N ILE A 98 6.27 1.36 3.38
CA ILE A 98 4.94 1.57 3.97
C ILE A 98 4.23 0.24 4.27
N ILE A 99 4.36 -0.77 3.38
CA ILE A 99 3.83 -2.12 3.63
C ILE A 99 4.54 -2.75 4.84
N GLY A 100 5.88 -2.71 4.87
CA GLY A 100 6.67 -3.26 5.95
C GLY A 100 6.31 -2.65 7.30
N LEU A 101 6.24 -1.32 7.40
CA LEU A 101 5.89 -0.61 8.64
C LEU A 101 4.45 -0.90 9.08
N GLY A 102 3.50 -1.01 8.15
CA GLY A 102 2.11 -1.32 8.48
C GLY A 102 1.89 -2.75 8.97
N PHE A 103 2.61 -3.72 8.39
CA PHE A 103 2.43 -5.14 8.69
C PHE A 103 3.37 -5.68 9.75
N ALA A 104 4.52 -5.06 10.00
CA ALA A 104 5.48 -5.53 10.99
C ALA A 104 4.86 -5.80 12.37
N PRO A 105 3.97 -4.94 12.93
CA PRO A 105 3.33 -5.21 14.22
C PRO A 105 2.40 -6.42 14.23
N LEU A 106 1.98 -6.92 13.07
CA LEU A 106 1.16 -8.12 12.97
C LEU A 106 1.98 -9.40 12.95
N VAL A 107 3.23 -9.33 12.45
CA VAL A 107 4.06 -10.50 12.15
C VAL A 107 5.22 -10.66 13.14
N LEU A 108 5.82 -9.54 13.57
CA LEU A 108 7.03 -9.52 14.39
C LEU A 108 6.70 -9.17 15.85
N ASN A 109 7.12 -10.02 16.79
CA ASN A 109 6.91 -9.77 18.23
C ASN A 109 7.57 -8.45 18.69
N PHE A 110 8.78 -8.15 18.22
CA PHE A 110 9.46 -6.88 18.50
C PHE A 110 8.63 -5.67 18.06
N ALA A 111 8.10 -5.71 16.83
CA ALA A 111 7.29 -4.63 16.29
C ALA A 111 5.95 -4.48 17.03
N LYS A 112 5.37 -5.58 17.48
CA LYS A 112 4.15 -5.58 18.30
C LYS A 112 4.40 -4.92 19.65
N THR A 113 5.54 -5.19 20.31
CA THR A 113 5.92 -4.54 21.58
C THR A 113 6.19 -3.05 21.40
N ASN A 114 6.69 -2.65 20.24
CA ASN A 114 7.05 -1.26 19.90
C ASN A 114 6.08 -0.66 18.86
N GLU A 115 4.81 -1.02 18.89
CA GLU A 115 3.82 -0.62 17.87
C GLU A 115 3.78 0.91 17.66
N GLY A 116 3.95 1.69 18.72
CA GLY A 116 4.00 3.15 18.63
C GLY A 116 5.13 3.68 17.75
N LEU A 117 6.32 3.04 17.77
CA LEU A 117 7.43 3.41 16.88
C LEU A 117 7.11 3.09 15.42
N PHE A 118 6.52 1.93 15.16
CA PHE A 118 6.11 1.54 13.80
C PHE A 118 5.01 2.43 13.25
N GLN A 119 4.07 2.86 14.08
CA GLN A 119 3.06 3.85 13.70
C GLN A 119 3.68 5.21 13.36
N ILE A 120 4.68 5.66 14.13
CA ILE A 120 5.42 6.90 13.81
C ILE A 120 6.16 6.74 12.48
N GLY A 121 6.89 5.63 12.29
CA GLY A 121 7.57 5.33 11.04
C GLY A 121 6.62 5.31 9.85
N LEU A 122 5.44 4.70 10.01
CA LEU A 122 4.38 4.67 8.99
C LEU A 122 3.91 6.08 8.64
N CYS A 123 3.67 6.93 9.64
CA CYS A 123 3.30 8.33 9.42
C CYS A 123 4.41 9.12 8.70
N ILE A 124 5.66 8.95 9.10
CA ILE A 124 6.80 9.63 8.46
C ILE A 124 6.92 9.20 7.01
N ASN A 125 6.85 7.90 6.72
CA ASN A 125 6.91 7.38 5.35
C ASN A 125 5.75 7.94 4.51
N ALA A 126 4.52 7.86 4.99
CA ALA A 126 3.35 8.40 4.29
C ALA A 126 3.48 9.91 4.05
N ALA A 127 3.99 10.68 5.03
CA ALA A 127 4.20 12.12 4.89
C ALA A 127 5.29 12.45 3.85
N ILE A 128 6.39 11.70 3.83
CA ILE A 128 7.46 11.87 2.82
C ILE A 128 6.91 11.61 1.42
N MET A 129 6.15 10.52 1.23
CA MET A 129 5.55 10.17 -0.05
C MET A 129 4.51 11.20 -0.48
N PHE A 130 3.71 11.72 0.47
CA PHE A 130 2.74 12.78 0.23
C PHE A 130 3.42 14.06 -0.25
N VAL A 131 4.39 14.57 0.51
CA VAL A 131 5.10 15.82 0.18
C VAL A 131 5.91 15.64 -1.11
N GLY A 132 6.60 14.51 -1.27
CA GLY A 132 7.41 14.21 -2.45
C GLY A 132 6.62 14.29 -3.75
N TYR A 133 5.36 13.85 -3.76
CA TYR A 133 4.48 13.96 -4.91
C TYR A 133 4.28 15.41 -5.35
N PHE A 134 3.99 16.34 -4.43
CA PHE A 134 3.77 17.75 -4.77
C PHE A 134 5.08 18.47 -5.12
N VAL A 135 6.21 18.06 -4.53
CA VAL A 135 7.52 18.61 -4.88
C VAL A 135 7.94 18.18 -6.30
N SER A 136 7.60 16.98 -6.70
CA SER A 136 7.94 16.45 -8.03
C SER A 136 7.01 16.94 -9.13
N ASN A 137 5.75 17.25 -8.80
CA ASN A 137 4.73 17.68 -9.76
C ASN A 137 4.41 19.18 -9.56
N HIS A 138 5.07 20.02 -10.32
CA HIS A 138 4.91 21.48 -10.22
C HIS A 138 3.72 22.03 -11.02
N ASP A 139 3.13 21.23 -11.93
CA ASP A 139 2.02 21.64 -12.76
C ASP A 139 0.68 21.27 -12.13
N ILE A 140 -0.09 22.29 -11.72
CA ILE A 140 -1.42 22.13 -11.10
C ILE A 140 -2.40 21.46 -12.06
N HIS A 141 -2.29 21.73 -13.36
CA HIS A 141 -3.17 21.12 -14.36
C HIS A 141 -2.96 19.60 -14.43
N TYR A 142 -1.69 19.17 -14.46
CA TYR A 142 -1.33 17.75 -14.40
C TYR A 142 -1.84 17.07 -13.10
N LEU A 143 -1.72 17.76 -11.97
CA LEU A 143 -2.22 17.25 -10.69
C LEU A 143 -3.73 16.99 -10.68
N MET A 144 -4.51 17.82 -11.37
CA MET A 144 -5.97 17.66 -11.45
C MET A 144 -6.40 16.50 -12.33
N GLU A 145 -5.58 16.13 -13.31
CA GLU A 145 -5.84 15.00 -14.23
C GLU A 145 -5.27 13.67 -13.72
N ASP A 146 -4.31 13.71 -12.77
CA ASP A 146 -3.68 12.51 -12.20
C ASP A 146 -4.56 11.84 -11.14
N TYR A 147 -5.57 11.10 -11.61
CA TYR A 147 -6.45 10.34 -10.70
C TYR A 147 -5.71 9.30 -9.85
N LEU A 148 -4.59 8.71 -10.36
CA LEU A 148 -3.78 7.76 -9.61
C LEU A 148 -3.06 8.45 -8.45
N GLY A 149 -2.43 9.59 -8.71
CA GLY A 149 -1.80 10.41 -7.69
C GLY A 149 -2.80 10.88 -6.64
N ILE A 150 -3.94 11.44 -7.05
CA ILE A 150 -4.98 11.93 -6.13
C ILE A 150 -5.49 10.81 -5.21
N THR A 151 -5.85 9.65 -5.74
CA THR A 151 -6.37 8.54 -4.94
C THR A 151 -5.32 7.98 -3.98
N THR A 152 -4.05 7.96 -4.40
CA THR A 152 -2.94 7.55 -3.54
C THR A 152 -2.74 8.54 -2.38
N LYS A 153 -2.81 9.85 -2.66
CA LYS A 153 -2.72 10.88 -1.62
C LYS A 153 -3.89 10.84 -0.63
N LEU A 154 -5.09 10.53 -1.09
CA LEU A 154 -6.23 10.28 -0.20
C LEU A 154 -6.00 9.08 0.74
N ALA A 155 -5.40 8.00 0.25
CA ALA A 155 -5.04 6.86 1.08
C ALA A 155 -3.97 7.24 2.12
N GLU A 156 -2.94 8.01 1.75
CA GLU A 156 -1.89 8.49 2.67
C GLU A 156 -2.47 9.42 3.75
N ILE A 157 -3.34 10.36 3.39
CA ILE A 157 -4.06 11.20 4.37
C ILE A 157 -4.91 10.34 5.32
N THR A 158 -5.56 9.32 4.79
CA THR A 158 -6.35 8.39 5.61
C THR A 158 -5.49 7.66 6.64
N ILE A 159 -4.29 7.19 6.24
CA ILE A 159 -3.33 6.58 7.18
C ILE A 159 -2.96 7.57 8.27
N LEU A 160 -2.53 8.79 7.89
CA LEU A 160 -2.11 9.83 8.84
C LEU A 160 -3.22 10.18 9.84
N ALA A 161 -4.43 10.43 9.35
CA ALA A 161 -5.58 10.80 10.17
C ALA A 161 -6.00 9.70 11.14
N LEU A 162 -6.05 8.44 10.68
CA LEU A 162 -6.48 7.32 11.52
C LEU A 162 -5.41 6.90 12.53
N VAL A 163 -4.13 6.92 12.17
CA VAL A 163 -3.04 6.67 13.13
C VAL A 163 -3.03 7.75 14.21
N TYR A 164 -3.17 9.04 13.83
CA TYR A 164 -3.29 10.12 14.81
C TYR A 164 -4.48 9.92 15.76
N LYS A 165 -5.64 9.51 15.24
CA LYS A 165 -6.84 9.21 16.04
C LYS A 165 -6.64 8.04 17.00
N GLN A 166 -5.86 7.02 16.65
CA GLN A 166 -5.58 5.88 17.52
C GLN A 166 -4.66 6.22 18.69
N ARG A 167 -3.90 7.31 18.60
CA ARG A 167 -2.95 7.74 19.63
C ARG A 167 -3.53 8.71 20.66
N LYS A 168 -4.73 9.21 20.42
CA LYS A 168 -5.52 10.01 21.39
C LYS A 168 -6.33 9.13 22.30
#